data_acdcf5703d0d2a9111ca415371bd3684
#
_entry.id   acdcf5703d0d2a9111ca415371bd3684
#
_cell.length_a   1.000
_cell.length_b   1.000
_cell.length_c   1.000
_cell.angle_alpha   90.00
_cell.angle_beta   90.00
_cell.angle_gamma   90.00
#
_symmetry.space_group_name_H-M   'P 1'
#
loop_
_entity.id
_entity.type
_entity.pdbx_description
1 polymer ?
#
loop_
_entity_poly.entity_id
_entity_poly.type
_entity_poly.pdbx_seq_one_letter_code
_entity_poly.pdbx_strand_id
1 'polypeptide(L)'
;MTRLPEFSLVVFSFLLHFVWEFWQAPTYAGMIEMNHWDGIKLCSSATFGDVGFALTAFWITSAAARSRYWFESPKAWQTLLFLGVGIALTVGFEYYYTNISERWTYSDLMPLVPPFGTGVSPLLQWIFIPLAVIWFMQRQAAGAKAIEDDK
;
A
#
# COMPACT_ATOMS: atom_id res chain seq x y z
N MET A 1 9.85 17.27 -18.89
CA MET A 1 9.58 17.53 -17.45
C MET A 1 9.90 16.26 -16.68
N THR A 2 10.95 16.27 -15.85
CA THR A 2 11.27 15.16 -14.94
C THR A 2 10.14 15.01 -13.93
N ARG A 3 9.20 14.13 -14.20
CA ARG A 3 8.15 13.79 -13.23
C ARG A 3 8.81 12.99 -12.11
N LEU A 4 8.61 13.44 -10.88
CA LEU A 4 9.08 12.70 -9.70
C LEU A 4 8.28 11.40 -9.60
N PRO A 5 8.90 10.21 -9.69
CA PRO A 5 8.18 8.94 -9.63
C PRO A 5 7.43 8.76 -8.31
N GLU A 6 7.93 9.37 -7.23
CA GLU A 6 7.27 9.34 -5.92
C GLU A 6 5.91 10.04 -5.93
N PHE A 7 5.75 11.10 -6.74
CA PHE A 7 4.43 11.75 -6.83
C PHE A 7 3.39 10.79 -7.42
N SER A 8 3.73 10.09 -8.49
CA SER A 8 2.84 9.08 -9.09
C SER A 8 2.57 7.92 -8.13
N LEU A 9 3.62 7.44 -7.44
CA LEU A 9 3.49 6.42 -6.40
C LEU A 9 2.50 6.86 -5.31
N VAL A 10 2.65 8.05 -4.75
CA VAL A 10 1.78 8.59 -3.70
C VAL A 10 0.34 8.68 -4.17
N VAL A 11 0.09 9.23 -5.37
CA VAL A 11 -1.27 9.39 -5.89
C VAL A 11 -1.94 8.03 -6.10
N PHE A 12 -1.29 7.10 -6.79
CA PHE A 12 -1.89 5.79 -7.07
C PHE A 12 -2.01 4.94 -5.80
N SER A 13 -1.02 4.97 -4.91
CA SER A 13 -1.11 4.30 -3.62
C SER A 13 -2.26 4.85 -2.80
N PHE A 14 -2.38 6.17 -2.65
CA PHE A 14 -3.46 6.78 -1.89
C PHE A 14 -4.83 6.35 -2.43
N LEU A 15 -5.07 6.48 -3.72
CA LEU A 15 -6.37 6.16 -4.31
C LEU A 15 -6.74 4.68 -4.13
N LEU A 16 -5.81 3.77 -4.36
CA LEU A 16 -6.09 2.34 -4.29
C LEU A 16 -6.20 1.83 -2.85
N HIS A 17 -5.31 2.27 -1.95
CA HIS A 17 -5.40 1.93 -0.54
C HIS A 17 -6.65 2.53 0.10
N PHE A 18 -7.03 3.77 -0.25
CA PHE A 18 -8.25 4.39 0.26
C PHE A 18 -9.50 3.57 -0.05
N VAL A 19 -9.65 3.11 -1.29
CA VAL A 19 -10.77 2.23 -1.67
C VAL A 19 -10.73 0.92 -0.88
N TRP A 20 -9.54 0.32 -0.72
CA TRP A 20 -9.39 -0.92 0.03
C TRP A 20 -9.72 -0.75 1.51
N GLU A 21 -9.24 0.33 2.14
CA GLU A 21 -9.53 0.63 3.55
C GLU A 21 -11.04 0.70 3.83
N PHE A 22 -11.81 1.34 2.95
CA PHE A 22 -13.26 1.36 3.09
C PHE A 22 -13.90 -0.02 2.87
N TRP A 23 -13.37 -0.79 1.93
CA TRP A 23 -13.90 -2.12 1.65
C TRP A 23 -13.63 -3.11 2.78
N GLN A 24 -12.46 -3.04 3.40
CA GLN A 24 -12.11 -3.93 4.51
C GLN A 24 -12.63 -3.46 5.87
N ALA A 25 -13.09 -2.22 6.01
CA ALA A 25 -13.52 -1.63 7.28
C ALA A 25 -14.44 -2.54 8.13
N PRO A 26 -15.45 -3.26 7.57
CA PRO A 26 -16.30 -4.15 8.36
C PRO A 26 -15.57 -5.32 9.02
N THR A 27 -14.35 -5.63 8.60
CA THR A 27 -13.54 -6.71 9.19
C THR A 27 -12.78 -6.27 10.44
N TYR A 28 -12.88 -4.99 10.83
CA TYR A 28 -12.37 -4.45 12.08
C TYR A 28 -13.51 -4.19 13.07
N ALA A 29 -13.28 -4.52 14.34
CA ALA A 29 -14.30 -4.39 15.38
C ALA A 29 -14.73 -2.94 15.60
N GLY A 30 -16.01 -2.73 15.79
CA GLY A 30 -16.60 -1.40 16.03
C GLY A 30 -16.75 -0.52 14.78
N MET A 31 -16.25 -0.94 13.61
CA MET A 31 -16.32 -0.12 12.38
C MET A 31 -17.76 -0.01 11.84
N ILE A 32 -18.57 -1.07 12.00
CA ILE A 32 -19.97 -1.08 11.51
C ILE A 32 -20.84 -0.10 12.32
N GLU A 33 -20.60 -0.02 13.64
CA GLU A 33 -21.35 0.83 14.57
C GLU A 33 -20.80 2.28 14.65
N MET A 34 -19.63 2.50 14.06
CA MET A 34 -18.96 3.80 14.08
C MET A 34 -19.76 4.83 13.25
N ASN A 35 -19.83 6.08 13.75
CA ASN A 35 -20.42 7.13 12.93
C ASN A 35 -19.59 7.35 11.65
N HIS A 36 -20.27 7.71 10.59
CA HIS A 36 -19.69 7.82 9.25
C HIS A 36 -18.43 8.73 9.19
N TRP A 37 -18.47 9.86 9.90
CA TRP A 37 -17.36 10.82 9.88
C TRP A 37 -16.09 10.29 10.57
N ASP A 38 -16.25 9.58 11.69
CA ASP A 38 -15.12 8.96 12.39
C ASP A 38 -14.55 7.79 11.59
N GLY A 39 -15.41 7.01 10.92
CA GLY A 39 -14.99 5.98 9.98
C GLY A 39 -14.13 6.54 8.83
N ILE A 40 -14.56 7.66 8.21
CA ILE A 40 -13.77 8.33 7.16
C ILE A 40 -12.40 8.75 7.71
N LYS A 41 -12.34 9.38 8.88
CA LYS A 41 -11.06 9.80 9.47
C LYS A 41 -10.13 8.63 9.74
N LEU A 42 -10.67 7.52 10.26
CA LEU A 42 -9.88 6.34 10.57
C LEU A 42 -9.31 5.70 9.31
N CYS A 43 -10.16 5.41 8.30
CA CYS A 43 -9.73 4.86 7.00
C CYS A 43 -8.73 5.79 6.29
N SER A 44 -8.95 7.12 6.33
CA SER A 44 -8.00 8.07 5.77
C SER A 44 -6.65 8.02 6.48
N SER A 45 -6.64 7.93 7.82
CA SER A 45 -5.40 7.81 8.61
C SER A 45 -4.63 6.53 8.28
N ALA A 46 -5.33 5.40 8.13
CA ALA A 46 -4.74 4.13 7.73
C ALA A 46 -4.13 4.24 6.32
N THR A 47 -4.88 4.79 5.37
CA THR A 47 -4.40 5.05 3.99
C THR A 47 -3.11 5.86 3.95
N PHE A 48 -2.98 6.92 4.77
CA PHE A 48 -1.72 7.68 4.86
C PHE A 48 -0.57 6.83 5.40
N GLY A 49 -0.85 5.92 6.33
CA GLY A 49 0.13 4.93 6.80
C GLY A 49 0.62 4.04 5.67
N ASP A 50 -0.29 3.48 4.87
CA ASP A 50 0.03 2.64 3.72
C ASP A 50 0.83 3.38 2.66
N VAL A 51 0.50 4.64 2.37
CA VAL A 51 1.30 5.49 1.47
C VAL A 51 2.72 5.67 2.01
N GLY A 52 2.88 5.84 3.33
CA GLY A 52 4.19 5.89 3.98
C GLY A 52 4.98 4.58 3.82
N PHE A 53 4.31 3.43 3.93
CA PHE A 53 4.92 2.12 3.68
C PHE A 53 5.32 1.96 2.22
N ALA A 54 4.45 2.36 1.28
CA ALA A 54 4.75 2.32 -0.14
C ALA A 54 5.96 3.18 -0.50
N LEU A 55 6.08 4.39 0.04
CA LEU A 55 7.24 5.25 -0.13
C LEU A 55 8.51 4.61 0.44
N THR A 56 8.44 4.05 1.65
CA THR A 56 9.56 3.38 2.30
C THR A 56 10.04 2.19 1.47
N ALA A 57 9.13 1.32 1.05
CA ALA A 57 9.43 0.17 0.20
C ALA A 57 10.01 0.60 -1.15
N PHE A 58 9.47 1.67 -1.75
CA PHE A 58 9.97 2.23 -3.01
C PHE A 58 11.40 2.75 -2.88
N TRP A 59 11.72 3.50 -1.83
CA TRP A 59 13.07 4.03 -1.61
C TRP A 59 14.08 2.94 -1.30
N ILE A 60 13.73 1.93 -0.50
CA ILE A 60 14.60 0.76 -0.25
C ILE A 60 14.89 0.05 -1.56
N THR A 61 13.86 -0.22 -2.37
CA THR A 61 14.02 -0.89 -3.68
C THR A 61 14.84 -0.02 -4.64
N SER A 62 14.60 1.29 -4.67
CA SER A 62 15.35 2.24 -5.52
C SER A 62 16.83 2.29 -5.15
N ALA A 63 17.15 2.28 -3.85
CA ALA A 63 18.52 2.24 -3.36
C ALA A 63 19.22 0.93 -3.75
N ALA A 64 18.56 -0.22 -3.56
CA ALA A 64 19.09 -1.53 -3.96
C ALA A 64 19.27 -1.65 -5.48
N ALA A 65 18.32 -1.12 -6.26
CA ALA A 65 18.36 -1.10 -7.72
C ALA A 65 19.32 -0.04 -8.29
N ARG A 66 19.79 0.89 -7.46
CA ARG A 66 20.55 2.09 -7.86
C ARG A 66 19.84 2.92 -8.94
N SER A 67 18.51 2.92 -8.93
CA SER A 67 17.67 3.64 -9.88
C SER A 67 16.30 3.90 -9.29
N ARG A 68 15.80 5.15 -9.40
CA ARG A 68 14.43 5.52 -9.03
C ARG A 68 13.39 5.14 -10.10
N TYR A 69 13.86 4.75 -11.28
CA TYR A 69 13.01 4.37 -12.42
C TYR A 69 12.97 2.86 -12.64
N TRP A 70 13.33 2.06 -11.61
CA TRP A 70 13.31 0.60 -11.66
C TRP A 70 11.94 0.02 -12.06
N PHE A 71 10.86 0.72 -11.71
CA PHE A 71 9.49 0.33 -11.99
C PHE A 71 9.13 0.34 -13.49
N GLU A 72 9.86 1.09 -14.35
CA GLU A 72 9.58 1.13 -15.80
C GLU A 72 9.82 -0.23 -16.48
N SER A 73 10.81 -0.98 -16.02
CA SER A 73 11.13 -2.34 -16.45
C SER A 73 11.59 -3.17 -15.26
N PRO A 74 10.68 -3.52 -14.34
CA PRO A 74 11.05 -4.14 -13.07
C PRO A 74 11.56 -5.56 -13.29
N LYS A 75 12.68 -5.87 -12.65
CA LYS A 75 13.15 -7.25 -12.51
C LYS A 75 12.37 -7.94 -11.38
N ALA A 76 12.20 -9.26 -11.47
CA ALA A 76 11.44 -10.02 -10.46
C ALA A 76 11.90 -9.74 -9.02
N TRP A 77 13.22 -9.69 -8.77
CA TRP A 77 13.74 -9.41 -7.42
C TRP A 77 13.39 -8.01 -6.90
N GLN A 78 13.26 -7.01 -7.78
CA GLN A 78 12.87 -5.64 -7.39
C GLN A 78 11.42 -5.61 -6.94
N THR A 79 10.55 -6.26 -7.71
CA THR A 79 9.13 -6.40 -7.34
C THR A 79 8.99 -7.17 -6.03
N LEU A 80 9.73 -8.29 -5.88
CA LEU A 80 9.70 -9.08 -4.65
C LEU A 80 10.23 -8.29 -3.44
N LEU A 81 11.28 -7.49 -3.61
CA LEU A 81 11.79 -6.62 -2.54
C LEU A 81 10.76 -5.56 -2.15
N PHE A 82 10.14 -4.91 -3.13
CA PHE A 82 9.10 -3.90 -2.90
C PHE A 82 7.92 -4.48 -2.13
N LEU A 83 7.38 -5.62 -2.56
CA LEU A 83 6.32 -6.34 -1.88
C LEU A 83 6.74 -6.82 -0.49
N GLY A 84 7.93 -7.41 -0.38
CA GLY A 84 8.43 -7.98 0.88
C GLY A 84 8.62 -6.93 1.97
N VAL A 85 9.13 -5.75 1.62
CA VAL A 85 9.24 -4.63 2.59
C VAL A 85 7.85 -4.17 3.02
N GLY A 86 6.93 -3.99 2.09
CA GLY A 86 5.56 -3.58 2.42
C GLY A 86 4.85 -4.59 3.32
N ILE A 87 4.90 -5.88 2.97
CA ILE A 87 4.32 -6.95 3.79
C ILE A 87 4.96 -7.00 5.18
N ALA A 88 6.28 -6.86 5.29
CA ALA A 88 6.97 -6.86 6.58
C ALA A 88 6.54 -5.68 7.47
N LEU A 89 6.38 -4.49 6.89
CA LEU A 89 5.87 -3.32 7.59
C LEU A 89 4.42 -3.54 8.02
N THR A 90 3.57 -4.05 7.14
CA THR A 90 2.17 -4.35 7.45
C THR A 90 2.06 -5.35 8.60
N VAL A 91 2.74 -6.50 8.52
CA VAL A 91 2.73 -7.50 9.59
C VAL A 91 3.22 -6.90 10.92
N GLY A 92 4.30 -6.13 10.89
CA GLY A 92 4.86 -5.50 12.09
C GLY A 92 3.92 -4.47 12.72
N PHE A 93 3.30 -3.60 11.91
CA PHE A 93 2.38 -2.58 12.40
C PHE A 93 1.02 -3.15 12.80
N GLU A 94 0.48 -4.14 12.07
CA GLU A 94 -0.72 -4.85 12.48
C GLU A 94 -0.53 -5.53 13.83
N TYR A 95 0.59 -6.25 14.01
CA TYR A 95 0.92 -6.85 15.31
C TYR A 95 1.03 -5.80 16.42
N TYR A 96 1.71 -4.68 16.16
CA TYR A 96 1.85 -3.60 17.14
C TYR A 96 0.50 -3.00 17.52
N TYR A 97 -0.36 -2.70 16.53
CA TYR A 97 -1.63 -2.03 16.79
C TYR A 97 -2.72 -2.95 17.35
N THR A 98 -2.67 -4.24 17.06
CA THR A 98 -3.64 -5.19 17.59
C THR A 98 -3.26 -5.78 18.95
N ASN A 99 -1.95 -5.92 19.24
CA ASN A 99 -1.49 -6.66 20.43
C ASN A 99 -0.75 -5.80 21.46
N ILE A 100 -0.22 -4.63 21.08
CA ILE A 100 0.61 -3.81 21.98
C ILE A 100 -0.11 -2.49 22.30
N SER A 101 -0.52 -1.71 21.29
CA SER A 101 -1.18 -0.42 21.48
C SER A 101 -2.70 -0.54 21.54
N GLU A 102 -3.26 -1.68 21.18
CA GLU A 102 -4.70 -1.97 21.18
C GLU A 102 -5.52 -0.87 20.46
N ARG A 103 -4.91 -0.26 19.42
CA ARG A 103 -5.54 0.84 18.67
C ARG A 103 -6.77 0.38 17.90
N TRP A 104 -6.74 -0.87 17.40
CA TRP A 104 -7.87 -1.56 16.79
C TRP A 104 -7.79 -3.06 17.06
N THR A 105 -8.90 -3.74 16.86
CA THR A 105 -9.01 -5.20 16.93
C THR A 105 -9.75 -5.70 15.70
N TYR A 106 -9.54 -6.95 15.37
CA TYR A 106 -10.27 -7.58 14.27
C TYR A 106 -11.66 -8.02 14.74
N SER A 107 -12.65 -7.97 13.84
CA SER A 107 -13.95 -8.61 14.06
C SER A 107 -13.90 -10.09 13.70
N ASP A 108 -14.96 -10.83 14.01
CA ASP A 108 -15.11 -12.24 13.65
C ASP A 108 -15.12 -12.49 12.11
N LEU A 109 -15.27 -11.41 11.34
CA LEU A 109 -15.25 -11.47 9.87
C LEU A 109 -13.82 -11.50 9.30
N MET A 110 -12.78 -11.24 10.10
CA MET A 110 -11.39 -11.20 9.64
C MET A 110 -10.71 -12.56 9.86
N PRO A 111 -10.41 -13.32 8.80
CA PRO A 111 -9.55 -14.49 8.93
C PRO A 111 -8.13 -14.06 9.32
N LEU A 112 -7.50 -14.79 10.24
CA LEU A 112 -6.16 -14.47 10.75
C LEU A 112 -5.13 -15.48 10.25
N VAL A 113 -3.91 -14.96 9.95
CA VAL A 113 -2.78 -15.75 9.48
C VAL A 113 -1.78 -15.97 10.62
N PRO A 114 -1.49 -17.22 11.04
CA PRO A 114 -0.45 -17.49 12.02
C PRO A 114 0.94 -17.22 11.43
N PRO A 115 1.98 -17.00 12.24
CA PRO A 115 1.97 -17.04 13.70
C PRO A 115 1.58 -15.72 14.36
N PHE A 116 1.54 -14.60 13.61
CA PHE A 116 1.39 -13.25 14.19
C PHE A 116 -0.07 -12.80 14.34
N GLY A 117 -1.03 -13.59 13.86
CA GLY A 117 -2.43 -13.20 13.90
C GLY A 117 -2.78 -12.01 13.00
N THR A 118 -2.01 -11.79 11.95
CA THR A 118 -2.27 -10.72 10.99
C THR A 118 -3.52 -11.03 10.16
N GLY A 119 -4.38 -10.04 9.97
CA GLY A 119 -5.58 -10.20 9.14
C GLY A 119 -5.24 -10.53 7.69
N VAL A 120 -6.05 -11.39 7.07
CA VAL A 120 -5.89 -11.76 5.65
C VAL A 120 -6.08 -10.54 4.74
N SER A 121 -7.04 -9.65 5.05
CA SER A 121 -7.31 -8.48 4.20
C SER A 121 -6.12 -7.54 4.06
N PRO A 122 -5.43 -7.06 5.11
CA PRO A 122 -4.23 -6.24 4.96
C PRO A 122 -3.08 -6.96 4.25
N LEU A 123 -2.96 -8.29 4.35
CA LEU A 123 -1.96 -9.03 3.58
C LEU A 123 -2.29 -9.06 2.08
N LEU A 124 -3.56 -9.29 1.72
CA LEU A 124 -4.01 -9.25 0.33
C LEU A 124 -3.86 -7.84 -0.25
N GLN A 125 -4.16 -6.81 0.52
CA GLN A 125 -3.94 -5.41 0.17
C GLN A 125 -2.50 -5.20 -0.30
N TRP A 126 -1.53 -5.67 0.47
CA TRP A 126 -0.10 -5.52 0.18
C TRP A 126 0.45 -6.47 -0.88
N ILE A 127 -0.35 -7.40 -1.37
CA ILE A 127 -0.03 -8.18 -2.56
C ILE A 127 -0.58 -7.49 -3.82
N PHE A 128 -1.86 -7.12 -3.82
CA PHE A 128 -2.54 -6.65 -5.02
C PHE A 128 -2.29 -5.17 -5.32
N ILE A 129 -2.39 -4.29 -4.31
CA ILE A 129 -2.27 -2.85 -4.54
C ILE A 129 -0.89 -2.43 -5.01
N PRO A 130 0.23 -2.87 -4.42
CA PRO A 130 1.55 -2.49 -4.92
C PRO A 130 1.81 -2.93 -6.37
N LEU A 131 1.30 -4.09 -6.77
CA LEU A 131 1.39 -4.55 -8.17
C LEU A 131 0.59 -3.64 -9.11
N ALA A 132 -0.62 -3.27 -8.72
CA ALA A 132 -1.44 -2.34 -9.47
C ALA A 132 -0.77 -0.94 -9.56
N VAL A 133 -0.19 -0.46 -8.47
CA VAL A 133 0.54 0.82 -8.43
C VAL A 133 1.71 0.80 -9.43
N ILE A 134 2.55 -0.25 -9.41
CA ILE A 134 3.66 -0.40 -10.39
C ILE A 134 3.09 -0.37 -11.81
N TRP A 135 2.02 -1.10 -12.08
CA TRP A 135 1.40 -1.15 -13.40
C TRP A 135 0.89 0.24 -13.86
N PHE A 136 0.21 0.99 -12.99
CA PHE A 136 -0.25 2.35 -13.31
C PHE A 136 0.91 3.30 -13.56
N MET A 137 1.96 3.24 -12.76
CA MET A 137 3.18 4.04 -12.94
C MET A 137 3.86 3.74 -14.28
N GLN A 138 3.93 2.47 -14.69
CA GLN A 138 4.45 2.07 -16.01
C GLN A 138 3.62 2.67 -17.14
N ARG A 139 2.29 2.56 -17.07
CA ARG A 139 1.39 3.11 -18.10
C ARG A 139 1.50 4.62 -18.21
N GLN A 140 1.60 5.30 -17.08
CA GLN A 140 1.81 6.75 -17.06
C GLN A 140 3.17 7.15 -17.68
N ALA A 141 4.24 6.42 -17.35
CA ALA A 141 5.56 6.68 -17.92
C ALA A 141 5.60 6.46 -19.43
N ALA A 142 5.00 5.36 -19.92
CA ALA A 142 4.90 5.05 -21.34
C ALA A 142 4.10 6.12 -22.11
N GLY A 143 2.96 6.55 -21.58
CA GLY A 143 2.15 7.60 -22.19
C GLY A 143 2.87 8.96 -22.24
N ALA A 144 3.68 9.27 -21.21
CA ALA A 144 4.45 10.51 -21.21
C ALA A 144 5.57 10.51 -22.28
N LYS A 145 6.23 9.34 -22.50
CA LYS A 145 7.25 9.20 -23.56
C LYS A 145 6.62 9.34 -24.95
N ALA A 146 5.49 8.70 -25.21
CA ALA A 146 4.81 8.81 -26.50
C ALA A 146 4.45 10.25 -26.87
N ILE A 147 4.01 11.07 -25.91
CA ILE A 147 3.72 12.50 -26.13
C ILE A 147 4.99 13.32 -26.42
N GLU A 148 6.15 12.93 -25.88
CA GLU A 148 7.42 13.62 -26.15
C GLU A 148 7.97 13.27 -27.53
N ASP A 149 7.77 12.05 -27.99
CA ASP A 149 8.24 11.58 -29.31
C ASP A 149 7.41 12.16 -30.49
N ASP A 150 6.17 12.61 -30.23
CA ASP A 150 5.27 13.21 -31.22
C ASP A 150 5.50 14.75 -31.41
N LYS A 151 6.47 15.36 -30.71
CA LYS A 151 6.79 16.81 -30.79
C LYS A 151 8.07 17.09 -31.52
#